data_4988f0195e4e4c087ac90fa522e08d4e
#
_entry.id   4988f0195e4e4c087ac90fa522e08d4e
#
_cell.length_a   1.000
_cell.length_b   1.000
_cell.length_c   1.000
_cell.angle_alpha   90.00
_cell.angle_beta   90.00
_cell.angle_gamma   90.00
#
_symmetry.space_group_name_H-M   'P 1'
#
loop_
_entity.id
_entity.type
_entity.pdbx_description
1 polymer ?
#
loop_
_entity_poly.entity_id
_entity_poly.type
_entity_poly.pdbx_seq_one_letter_code
_entity_poly.pdbx_strand_id
1 'polypeptide(L)'
;GLQFCKDNFPGHPAIVCTHPDGHNSAGNIHVHIVIGSLRVRTVERQPFMDKPCDWEAGKKHRCTSAMLRHLRVAVMEMCEQADLNQINLLEAQGDHVSEREYWAQRRGQRRLDHANAKLAAEGQQPTQTVYQTELDKLRKQIYAVLNKTTTFEEFSALLMQEHGIAVKESRGRLSYCPPGRTKFITAKKLSKKLEKEQVLTALSQNIQLAAIIQPSSEKKPDKIRKLVDIQANVAAGKGIGYERWAKKFNLKR
;
A
#
# COMPACT_ATOMS: atom_id res chain seq x y z
N GLY A 1 22.54 7.42 13.68
CA GLY A 1 21.92 8.65 14.18
C GLY A 1 22.87 9.83 14.20
N LEU A 2 23.99 9.72 14.86
CA LEU A 2 24.96 10.82 14.99
C LEU A 2 25.53 11.26 13.63
N GLN A 3 25.92 10.32 12.78
CA GLN A 3 26.45 10.61 11.46
C GLN A 3 25.35 11.26 10.59
N PHE A 4 24.17 10.68 10.58
CA PHE A 4 23.02 11.27 9.87
C PHE A 4 22.74 12.72 10.29
N CYS A 5 22.83 13.00 11.60
CA CYS A 5 22.63 14.34 12.12
C CYS A 5 23.71 15.32 11.64
N LYS A 6 24.98 14.92 11.66
CA LYS A 6 26.11 15.75 11.21
C LYS A 6 26.00 16.10 9.73
N ASP A 7 25.62 15.14 8.90
CA ASP A 7 25.56 15.29 7.45
C ASP A 7 24.35 16.12 7.00
N ASN A 8 23.22 15.97 7.68
CA ASN A 8 21.95 16.54 7.24
C ASN A 8 21.52 17.81 7.98
N PHE A 9 22.10 18.07 9.17
CA PHE A 9 21.80 19.27 9.95
C PHE A 9 23.09 20.05 10.32
N PRO A 10 23.96 20.30 9.36
CA PRO A 10 25.23 20.98 9.65
C PRO A 10 25.00 22.36 10.26
N GLY A 11 25.79 22.69 11.28
CA GLY A 11 25.71 23.98 11.96
C GLY A 11 24.57 24.14 12.96
N HIS A 12 23.69 23.17 13.12
CA HIS A 12 22.72 23.16 14.20
C HIS A 12 23.27 22.37 15.40
N PRO A 13 23.10 22.87 16.64
CA PRO A 13 23.33 22.04 17.82
C PRO A 13 22.26 20.94 17.86
N ALA A 14 22.66 19.73 18.27
CA ALA A 14 21.76 18.61 18.26
C ALA A 14 22.00 17.67 19.44
N ILE A 15 20.93 17.02 19.87
CA ILE A 15 20.94 15.88 20.78
C ILE A 15 20.49 14.65 20.00
N VAL A 16 21.28 13.58 20.06
CA VAL A 16 20.97 12.31 19.43
C VAL A 16 20.87 11.24 20.52
N CYS A 17 19.73 10.58 20.58
CA CYS A 17 19.45 9.55 21.58
C CYS A 17 18.95 8.28 20.89
N THR A 18 19.55 7.14 21.21
CA THR A 18 19.14 5.83 20.67
C THR A 18 18.40 5.05 21.75
N HIS A 19 17.24 4.53 21.40
CA HIS A 19 16.42 3.68 22.25
C HIS A 19 16.43 2.25 21.69
N PRO A 20 16.97 1.26 22.44
CA PRO A 20 17.08 -0.12 21.96
C PRO A 20 15.80 -0.92 22.09
N ASP A 21 14.86 -0.52 22.95
CA ASP A 21 13.75 -1.32 23.45
C ASP A 21 12.38 -0.93 22.85
N GLY A 22 12.26 0.18 22.16
CA GLY A 22 10.99 0.66 21.61
C GLY A 22 9.89 0.85 22.67
N HIS A 23 8.86 1.64 22.35
CA HIS A 23 7.82 2.04 23.31
C HIS A 23 6.95 0.87 23.84
N ASN A 24 6.96 -0.28 23.19
CA ASN A 24 6.07 -1.42 23.52
C ASN A 24 6.85 -2.71 23.82
N SER A 25 8.09 -2.63 24.23
CA SER A 25 9.00 -3.80 24.41
C SER A 25 9.10 -4.65 23.13
N ALA A 26 8.85 -4.03 21.97
CA ALA A 26 8.85 -4.72 20.67
C ALA A 26 10.27 -4.92 20.11
N GLY A 27 11.30 -4.49 20.84
CA GLY A 27 12.71 -4.61 20.41
C GLY A 27 13.07 -3.72 19.22
N ASN A 28 12.24 -2.75 18.87
CA ASN A 28 12.49 -1.86 17.73
C ASN A 28 13.49 -0.76 18.14
N ILE A 29 14.70 -0.88 17.65
CA ILE A 29 15.71 0.15 17.82
C ILE A 29 15.31 1.39 17.04
N HIS A 30 15.30 2.56 17.69
CA HIS A 30 15.01 3.83 17.03
C HIS A 30 15.86 4.96 17.59
N VAL A 31 16.04 5.99 16.77
CA VAL A 31 16.89 7.14 17.12
C VAL A 31 16.06 8.41 17.10
N HIS A 32 16.14 9.18 18.19
CA HIS A 32 15.60 10.53 18.25
C HIS A 32 16.71 11.54 17.99
N ILE A 33 16.46 12.48 17.08
CA ILE A 33 17.34 13.59 16.79
C ILE A 33 16.57 14.88 17.09
N VAL A 34 17.03 15.64 18.06
CA VAL A 34 16.47 16.95 18.40
C VAL A 34 17.50 18.01 17.99
N ILE A 35 17.15 18.85 17.04
CA ILE A 35 18.03 19.95 16.57
C ILE A 35 17.62 21.28 17.18
N GLY A 36 18.61 22.12 17.48
CA GLY A 36 18.36 23.49 17.84
C GLY A 36 17.74 24.26 16.65
N SER A 37 16.74 25.09 16.92
CA SER A 37 16.03 25.83 15.86
C SER A 37 16.89 26.84 15.12
N LEU A 38 17.93 27.37 15.74
CA LEU A 38 18.86 28.33 15.16
C LEU A 38 20.17 27.64 14.75
N ARG A 39 20.66 28.00 13.57
CA ARG A 39 21.99 27.63 13.10
C ARG A 39 23.05 28.47 13.82
N VAL A 40 24.00 27.85 14.47
CA VAL A 40 25.03 28.55 15.26
C VAL A 40 26.27 28.96 14.45
N ARG A 41 26.44 28.38 13.25
CA ARG A 41 27.52 28.76 12.32
C ARG A 41 27.04 28.68 10.88
N THR A 42 27.56 29.53 10.01
CA THR A 42 27.37 29.44 8.56
C THR A 42 28.02 28.14 8.04
N VAL A 43 27.34 27.47 7.13
CA VAL A 43 27.80 26.22 6.52
C VAL A 43 27.82 26.34 5.01
N GLU A 44 28.47 25.41 4.34
CA GLU A 44 28.44 25.31 2.90
C GLU A 44 27.02 24.98 2.40
N ARG A 45 26.62 25.64 1.32
CA ARG A 45 25.30 25.42 0.71
C ARG A 45 25.19 23.99 0.18
N GLN A 46 24.15 23.29 0.61
CA GLN A 46 23.79 21.97 0.11
C GLN A 46 22.71 22.07 -0.99
N PRO A 47 22.58 21.04 -1.87
CA PRO A 47 21.62 21.06 -2.99
C PRO A 47 20.17 21.29 -2.60
N PHE A 48 19.76 20.88 -1.39
CA PHE A 48 18.41 21.07 -0.87
C PHE A 48 18.17 22.42 -0.19
N MET A 49 19.18 23.29 -0.12
CA MET A 49 19.12 24.62 0.47
C MET A 49 18.82 25.65 -0.61
N ASP A 50 17.63 26.24 -0.56
CA ASP A 50 17.13 27.14 -1.61
C ASP A 50 17.46 28.62 -1.36
N LYS A 51 17.54 29.02 -0.08
CA LYS A 51 17.66 30.43 0.33
C LYS A 51 18.83 30.63 1.29
N PRO A 52 19.44 31.83 1.32
CA PRO A 52 20.55 32.15 2.22
C PRO A 52 20.30 31.80 3.68
N CYS A 53 19.04 31.92 4.14
CA CYS A 53 18.67 31.53 5.50
C CYS A 53 18.79 30.01 5.77
N ASP A 54 18.98 29.18 4.75
CA ASP A 54 19.15 27.74 4.91
C ASP A 54 20.59 27.34 5.26
N TRP A 55 21.59 28.25 5.07
CA TRP A 55 23.01 27.97 5.41
C TRP A 55 23.68 29.03 6.28
N GLU A 56 23.11 30.24 6.44
CA GLU A 56 23.67 31.31 7.27
C GLU A 56 23.45 31.06 8.76
N ALA A 57 24.43 31.50 9.57
CA ALA A 57 24.30 31.51 11.02
C ALA A 57 23.18 32.42 11.51
N GLY A 58 22.61 32.16 12.67
CA GLY A 58 21.54 32.93 13.29
C GLY A 58 20.17 32.75 12.64
N LYS A 59 20.04 31.92 11.60
CA LYS A 59 18.78 31.64 10.90
C LYS A 59 18.09 30.39 11.43
N LYS A 60 16.76 30.40 11.42
CA LYS A 60 15.95 29.24 11.82
C LYS A 60 16.01 28.13 10.77
N HIS A 61 16.01 26.89 11.26
CA HIS A 61 15.82 25.73 10.40
C HIS A 61 14.49 25.82 9.65
N ARG A 62 14.52 25.53 8.34
CA ARG A 62 13.36 25.44 7.47
C ARG A 62 13.17 24.00 7.02
N CYS A 63 11.99 23.45 7.32
CA CYS A 63 11.58 22.13 6.83
C CYS A 63 10.86 22.27 5.48
N THR A 64 11.63 22.29 4.38
CA THR A 64 11.08 22.37 3.03
C THR A 64 10.79 20.97 2.46
N SER A 65 9.98 20.89 1.38
CA SER A 65 9.74 19.64 0.67
C SER A 65 11.03 19.04 0.09
N ALA A 66 11.95 19.90 -0.38
CA ALA A 66 13.27 19.49 -0.86
C ALA A 66 14.10 18.86 0.27
N MET A 67 14.15 19.51 1.43
CA MET A 67 14.83 18.98 2.63
C MET A 67 14.22 17.64 3.08
N LEU A 68 12.89 17.51 3.16
CA LEU A 68 12.23 16.26 3.54
C LEU A 68 12.52 15.14 2.54
N ARG A 69 12.56 15.45 1.24
CA ARG A 69 12.93 14.47 0.23
C ARG A 69 14.38 14.03 0.40
N HIS A 70 15.30 14.99 0.61
CA HIS A 70 16.72 14.71 0.86
C HIS A 70 16.90 13.80 2.07
N LEU A 71 16.25 14.09 3.21
CA LEU A 71 16.35 13.27 4.42
C LEU A 71 15.88 11.82 4.19
N ARG A 72 14.81 11.62 3.40
CA ARG A 72 14.33 10.28 3.05
C ARG A 72 15.35 9.52 2.21
N VAL A 73 15.94 10.17 1.21
CA VAL A 73 17.00 9.57 0.39
C VAL A 73 18.19 9.19 1.27
N ALA A 74 18.68 10.11 2.09
CA ALA A 74 19.83 9.89 2.97
C ALA A 74 19.62 8.71 3.93
N VAL A 75 18.43 8.56 4.51
CA VAL A 75 18.08 7.39 5.34
C VAL A 75 18.12 6.10 4.53
N MET A 76 17.54 6.11 3.32
CA MET A 76 17.52 4.93 2.45
C MET A 76 18.91 4.49 2.04
N GLU A 77 19.77 5.44 1.65
CA GLU A 77 21.18 5.18 1.32
C GLU A 77 21.97 4.59 2.49
N MET A 78 21.76 5.13 3.70
CA MET A 78 22.40 4.57 4.92
C MET A 78 21.90 3.16 5.25
N CYS A 79 20.61 2.87 5.04
CA CYS A 79 20.05 1.53 5.21
C CYS A 79 20.63 0.55 4.18
N GLU A 80 20.76 0.97 2.93
CA GLU A 80 21.37 0.17 1.86
C GLU A 80 22.84 -0.15 2.15
N GLN A 81 23.64 0.85 2.55
CA GLN A 81 25.04 0.66 2.94
C GLN A 81 25.21 -0.28 4.13
N ALA A 82 24.22 -0.35 5.02
CA ALA A 82 24.21 -1.21 6.19
C ALA A 82 23.52 -2.57 5.96
N ASP A 83 23.11 -2.88 4.71
CA ASP A 83 22.36 -4.09 4.33
C ASP A 83 21.12 -4.32 5.19
N LEU A 84 20.39 -3.23 5.49
CA LEU A 84 19.16 -3.26 6.27
C LEU A 84 17.93 -3.33 5.35
N ASN A 85 16.94 -4.13 5.76
CA ASN A 85 15.64 -4.13 5.12
C ASN A 85 14.99 -2.75 5.19
N GLN A 86 14.56 -2.23 4.05
CA GLN A 86 13.95 -0.91 3.98
C GLN A 86 12.71 -0.89 3.09
N ILE A 87 11.89 0.13 3.30
CA ILE A 87 10.77 0.47 2.44
C ILE A 87 11.14 1.69 1.59
N ASN A 88 10.56 1.82 0.38
CA ASN A 88 10.76 3.02 -0.41
C ASN A 88 9.99 4.21 0.21
N LEU A 89 10.73 5.11 0.86
CA LEU A 89 10.18 6.30 1.53
C LEU A 89 9.75 7.41 0.55
N LEU A 90 10.11 7.30 -0.74
CA LEU A 90 9.78 8.29 -1.78
C LEU A 90 8.44 7.98 -2.44
N GLU A 91 7.99 6.75 -2.37
CA GLU A 91 6.73 6.31 -2.93
C GLU A 91 5.65 6.23 -1.85
N ALA A 92 4.44 6.66 -2.20
CA ALA A 92 3.29 6.44 -1.34
C ALA A 92 2.91 4.96 -1.40
N GLN A 93 3.21 4.21 -0.35
CA GLN A 93 2.85 2.81 -0.26
C GLN A 93 1.39 2.67 0.21
N GLY A 94 0.56 2.15 -0.71
CA GLY A 94 -0.83 1.82 -0.39
C GLY A 94 -1.76 3.01 -0.13
N ASP A 95 -2.86 2.73 0.54
CA ASP A 95 -3.85 3.72 0.90
C ASP A 95 -3.39 4.56 2.10
N HIS A 96 -3.62 5.87 2.02
CA HIS A 96 -3.30 6.75 3.12
C HIS A 96 -4.27 6.50 4.28
N VAL A 97 -3.77 5.88 5.35
CA VAL A 97 -4.49 5.73 6.61
C VAL A 97 -4.13 6.91 7.51
N SER A 98 -5.12 7.69 7.95
CA SER A 98 -4.88 8.78 8.89
C SER A 98 -4.45 8.25 10.26
N GLU A 99 -3.67 9.02 11.00
CA GLU A 99 -3.26 8.67 12.37
C GLU A 99 -4.46 8.32 13.26
N ARG A 100 -5.55 9.09 13.15
CA ARG A 100 -6.80 8.84 13.86
C ARG A 100 -7.39 7.46 13.53
N GLU A 101 -7.37 7.07 12.26
CA GLU A 101 -7.86 5.77 11.80
C GLU A 101 -6.96 4.64 12.26
N TYR A 102 -5.63 4.82 12.18
CA TYR A 102 -4.64 3.88 12.69
C TYR A 102 -4.87 3.58 14.18
N TRP A 103 -5.00 4.61 15.01
CA TRP A 103 -5.25 4.41 16.42
C TRP A 103 -6.64 3.85 16.73
N ALA A 104 -7.66 4.17 15.92
CA ALA A 104 -8.98 3.56 16.04
C ALA A 104 -8.92 2.05 15.75
N GLN A 105 -8.19 1.64 14.69
CA GLN A 105 -7.97 0.24 14.36
C GLN A 105 -7.22 -0.49 15.49
N ARG A 106 -6.13 0.09 16.00
CA ARG A 106 -5.36 -0.50 17.11
C ARG A 106 -6.18 -0.70 18.37
N ARG A 107 -6.98 0.30 18.76
CA ARG A 107 -7.88 0.17 19.91
C ARG A 107 -8.98 -0.84 19.66
N GLY A 108 -9.55 -0.87 18.47
CA GLY A 108 -10.55 -1.85 18.07
C GLY A 108 -10.02 -3.26 18.10
N GLN A 109 -8.81 -3.48 17.56
CA GLN A 109 -8.14 -4.81 17.58
C GLN A 109 -7.92 -5.30 19.00
N ARG A 110 -7.37 -4.46 19.90
CA ARG A 110 -7.18 -4.85 21.31
C ARG A 110 -8.47 -5.27 22.01
N ARG A 111 -9.59 -4.57 21.72
CA ARG A 111 -10.90 -4.95 22.28
C ARG A 111 -11.37 -6.30 21.73
N LEU A 112 -11.19 -6.51 20.44
CA LEU A 112 -11.54 -7.76 19.76
C LEU A 112 -10.70 -8.92 20.30
N ASP A 113 -9.39 -8.75 20.45
CA ASP A 113 -8.48 -9.75 20.98
C ASP A 113 -8.86 -10.14 22.42
N HIS A 114 -9.21 -9.16 23.25
CA HIS A 114 -9.67 -9.41 24.60
C HIS A 114 -11.03 -10.16 24.64
N ALA A 115 -11.97 -9.80 23.75
CA ALA A 115 -13.23 -10.51 23.61
C ALA A 115 -13.03 -11.97 23.12
N ASN A 116 -12.16 -12.14 22.13
CA ASN A 116 -11.81 -13.46 21.59
C ASN A 116 -11.11 -14.36 22.63
N ALA A 117 -10.26 -13.77 23.47
CA ALA A 117 -9.63 -14.50 24.58
C ALA A 117 -10.66 -15.02 25.60
N LYS A 118 -11.70 -14.26 25.88
CA LYS A 118 -12.81 -14.69 26.74
C LYS A 118 -13.62 -15.82 26.11
N LEU A 119 -13.98 -15.69 24.82
CA LEU A 119 -14.68 -16.73 24.08
C LEU A 119 -13.87 -18.05 24.05
N ALA A 120 -12.56 -17.95 23.82
CA ALA A 120 -11.66 -19.09 23.82
C ALA A 120 -11.61 -19.78 25.22
N ALA A 121 -11.60 -19.00 26.30
CA ALA A 121 -11.66 -19.53 27.67
C ALA A 121 -12.99 -20.26 27.98
N GLU A 122 -14.08 -19.86 27.30
CA GLU A 122 -15.39 -20.50 27.36
C GLU A 122 -15.56 -21.65 26.36
N GLY A 123 -14.50 -22.02 25.63
CA GLY A 123 -14.51 -23.10 24.63
C GLY A 123 -15.23 -22.73 23.32
N GLN A 124 -15.52 -21.45 23.12
CA GLN A 124 -16.16 -20.94 21.90
C GLN A 124 -15.11 -20.42 20.90
N GLN A 125 -15.37 -20.64 19.60
CA GLN A 125 -14.49 -20.13 18.56
C GLN A 125 -14.83 -18.66 18.20
N PRO A 126 -13.82 -17.79 18.05
CA PRO A 126 -14.02 -16.42 17.59
C PRO A 126 -14.58 -16.37 16.17
N THR A 127 -15.62 -15.58 15.94
CA THR A 127 -16.20 -15.36 14.61
C THR A 127 -15.42 -14.34 13.78
N GLN A 128 -14.67 -13.47 14.43
CA GLN A 128 -13.84 -12.45 13.78
C GLN A 128 -12.51 -12.30 14.51
N THR A 129 -11.40 -12.33 13.75
CA THR A 129 -10.05 -12.19 14.29
C THR A 129 -9.41 -10.82 13.98
N VAL A 130 -9.91 -10.12 12.94
CA VAL A 130 -9.35 -8.83 12.50
C VAL A 130 -10.40 -7.74 12.61
N TYR A 131 -10.09 -6.70 13.38
CA TYR A 131 -10.94 -5.51 13.48
C TYR A 131 -10.78 -4.62 12.25
N GLN A 132 -11.89 -4.19 11.68
CA GLN A 132 -11.94 -3.28 10.54
C GLN A 132 -12.62 -1.98 10.93
N THR A 133 -11.99 -0.84 10.60
CA THR A 133 -12.64 0.47 10.75
C THR A 133 -13.72 0.66 9.67
N GLU A 134 -14.68 1.56 9.92
CA GLU A 134 -15.70 1.89 8.91
C GLU A 134 -15.11 2.42 7.60
N LEU A 135 -13.99 3.16 7.67
CA LEU A 135 -13.30 3.64 6.47
C LEU A 135 -12.60 2.50 5.71
N ASP A 136 -12.03 1.53 6.44
CA ASP A 136 -11.40 0.36 5.81
C ASP A 136 -12.46 -0.54 5.14
N LYS A 137 -13.60 -0.77 5.79
CA LYS A 137 -14.74 -1.49 5.20
C LYS A 137 -15.22 -0.79 3.93
N LEU A 138 -15.41 0.54 4.00
CA LEU A 138 -15.85 1.33 2.86
C LEU A 138 -14.85 1.23 1.69
N ARG A 139 -13.54 1.36 1.94
CA ARG A 139 -12.51 1.18 0.90
C ARG A 139 -12.59 -0.19 0.25
N LYS A 140 -12.66 -1.25 1.04
CA LYS A 140 -12.75 -2.63 0.53
C LYS A 140 -13.98 -2.87 -0.33
N GLN A 141 -15.13 -2.35 0.09
CA GLN A 141 -16.37 -2.44 -0.67
C GLN A 141 -16.26 -1.71 -2.01
N ILE A 142 -15.71 -0.49 -2.02
CA ILE A 142 -15.50 0.28 -3.24
C ILE A 142 -14.53 -0.44 -4.19
N TYR A 143 -13.40 -0.95 -3.70
CA TYR A 143 -12.46 -1.71 -4.52
C TYR A 143 -13.05 -3.01 -5.05
N ALA A 144 -13.85 -3.73 -4.26
CA ALA A 144 -14.50 -4.95 -4.69
C ALA A 144 -15.43 -4.72 -5.88
N VAL A 145 -16.17 -3.62 -5.87
CA VAL A 145 -17.06 -3.24 -6.99
C VAL A 145 -16.24 -2.68 -8.17
N LEU A 146 -15.24 -1.83 -7.91
CA LEU A 146 -14.39 -1.27 -8.97
C LEU A 146 -13.72 -2.37 -9.82
N ASN A 147 -13.26 -3.44 -9.18
CA ASN A 147 -12.61 -4.56 -9.87
C ASN A 147 -13.56 -5.41 -10.73
N LYS A 148 -14.88 -5.27 -10.54
CA LYS A 148 -15.90 -6.04 -11.29
C LYS A 148 -16.52 -5.25 -12.44
N THR A 149 -16.33 -3.93 -12.46
CA THR A 149 -17.05 -3.02 -13.35
C THR A 149 -16.16 -2.48 -14.46
N THR A 150 -16.79 -2.09 -15.56
CA THR A 150 -16.10 -1.57 -16.76
C THR A 150 -16.51 -0.14 -17.10
N THR A 151 -17.67 0.32 -16.63
CA THR A 151 -18.17 1.68 -16.85
C THR A 151 -18.43 2.39 -15.52
N PHE A 152 -18.41 3.72 -15.53
CA PHE A 152 -18.65 4.51 -14.33
C PHE A 152 -20.10 4.41 -13.86
N GLU A 153 -21.04 4.31 -14.78
CA GLU A 153 -22.46 4.14 -14.52
C GLU A 153 -22.73 2.80 -13.83
N GLU A 154 -22.15 1.72 -14.34
CA GLU A 154 -22.20 0.39 -13.75
C GLU A 154 -21.58 0.38 -12.34
N PHE A 155 -20.41 0.99 -12.18
CA PHE A 155 -19.73 1.13 -10.90
C PHE A 155 -20.61 1.85 -9.87
N SER A 156 -21.22 2.97 -10.24
CA SER A 156 -22.08 3.74 -9.34
C SER A 156 -23.35 2.99 -8.98
N ALA A 157 -23.98 2.31 -9.97
CA ALA A 157 -25.20 1.52 -9.78
C ALA A 157 -24.95 0.31 -8.88
N LEU A 158 -23.88 -0.45 -9.11
CA LEU A 158 -23.51 -1.61 -8.29
C LEU A 158 -23.11 -1.23 -6.85
N LEU A 159 -22.41 -0.11 -6.64
CA LEU A 159 -22.12 0.38 -5.30
C LEU A 159 -23.38 0.68 -4.50
N MET A 160 -24.38 1.27 -5.16
CA MET A 160 -25.68 1.53 -4.52
C MET A 160 -26.43 0.23 -4.26
N GLN A 161 -26.45 -0.69 -5.23
CA GLN A 161 -27.22 -1.93 -5.15
C GLN A 161 -26.63 -2.93 -4.14
N GLU A 162 -25.31 -3.18 -4.18
CA GLU A 162 -24.67 -4.20 -3.30
C GLU A 162 -24.41 -3.68 -1.89
N HIS A 163 -24.11 -2.39 -1.74
CA HIS A 163 -23.62 -1.84 -0.47
C HIS A 163 -24.36 -0.60 0.03
N GLY A 164 -25.33 -0.07 -0.74
CA GLY A 164 -26.04 1.16 -0.37
C GLY A 164 -25.14 2.40 -0.36
N ILE A 165 -24.01 2.37 -1.08
CA ILE A 165 -23.04 3.46 -1.12
C ILE A 165 -23.40 4.40 -2.28
N ALA A 166 -23.78 5.64 -1.93
CA ALA A 166 -24.02 6.67 -2.92
C ALA A 166 -22.71 7.30 -3.40
N VAL A 167 -22.56 7.47 -4.70
CA VAL A 167 -21.43 8.16 -5.33
C VAL A 167 -21.88 9.53 -5.81
N LYS A 168 -21.11 10.57 -5.52
CA LYS A 168 -21.35 11.93 -6.01
C LYS A 168 -20.09 12.49 -6.66
N GLU A 169 -20.25 13.02 -7.84
CA GLU A 169 -19.23 13.86 -8.47
C GLU A 169 -19.55 15.33 -8.24
N SER A 170 -18.55 16.10 -7.82
CA SER A 170 -18.64 17.56 -7.68
C SER A 170 -17.30 18.19 -7.97
N ARG A 171 -17.27 19.14 -8.90
CA ARG A 171 -16.05 19.88 -9.30
C ARG A 171 -14.89 18.94 -9.68
N GLY A 172 -15.18 17.88 -10.44
CA GLY A 172 -14.19 16.88 -10.86
C GLY A 172 -13.69 15.94 -9.77
N ARG A 173 -14.32 15.93 -8.58
CA ARG A 173 -13.94 15.07 -7.45
C ARG A 173 -15.04 14.09 -7.10
N LEU A 174 -14.66 12.86 -6.84
CA LEU A 174 -15.58 11.85 -6.33
C LEU A 174 -15.70 11.92 -4.81
N SER A 175 -16.90 11.61 -4.33
CA SER A 175 -17.21 11.48 -2.91
C SER A 175 -18.20 10.33 -2.72
N TYR A 176 -18.07 9.61 -1.62
CA TYR A 176 -18.81 8.39 -1.31
C TYR A 176 -19.57 8.57 -0.01
N CYS A 177 -20.82 8.11 0.03
CA CYS A 177 -21.66 8.14 1.22
C CYS A 177 -22.15 6.73 1.55
N PRO A 178 -21.58 6.07 2.58
CA PRO A 178 -22.06 4.77 3.01
C PRO A 178 -23.43 4.88 3.69
N PRO A 179 -24.20 3.78 3.79
CA PRO A 179 -25.49 3.76 4.47
C PRO A 179 -25.37 4.24 5.91
N GLY A 180 -26.41 4.91 6.41
CA GLY A 180 -26.44 5.47 7.77
C GLY A 180 -25.66 6.77 7.96
N ARG A 181 -25.04 7.32 6.92
CA ARG A 181 -24.38 8.64 6.95
C ARG A 181 -25.13 9.64 6.06
N THR A 182 -25.10 10.89 6.50
CA THR A 182 -25.65 12.03 5.72
C THR A 182 -24.57 12.81 5.00
N LYS A 183 -23.30 12.69 5.45
CA LYS A 183 -22.17 13.46 4.91
C LYS A 183 -21.30 12.59 4.01
N PHE A 184 -21.06 13.06 2.79
CA PHE A 184 -20.15 12.44 1.86
C PHE A 184 -18.71 12.51 2.33
N ILE A 185 -17.94 11.45 2.07
CA ILE A 185 -16.50 11.34 2.31
C ILE A 185 -15.81 11.49 0.96
N THR A 186 -14.87 12.44 0.86
CA THR A 186 -14.13 12.67 -0.40
C THR A 186 -13.22 11.47 -0.70
N ALA A 187 -13.09 11.13 -1.98
CA ALA A 187 -12.20 10.07 -2.46
C ALA A 187 -10.78 10.21 -1.91
N LYS A 188 -10.21 11.42 -1.95
CA LYS A 188 -8.88 11.73 -1.42
C LYS A 188 -8.68 11.31 0.04
N LYS A 189 -9.73 11.39 0.86
CA LYS A 189 -9.68 10.99 2.29
C LYS A 189 -9.68 9.46 2.46
N LEU A 190 -10.26 8.75 1.51
CA LEU A 190 -10.28 7.29 1.50
C LEU A 190 -9.00 6.73 0.90
N SER A 191 -8.70 7.11 -0.35
CA SER A 191 -7.52 6.69 -1.09
C SER A 191 -7.33 7.56 -2.33
N LYS A 192 -6.08 7.84 -2.70
CA LYS A 192 -5.76 8.48 -3.98
C LYS A 192 -6.23 7.66 -5.18
N LYS A 193 -6.21 6.32 -5.06
CA LYS A 193 -6.67 5.40 -6.11
C LYS A 193 -8.18 5.47 -6.38
N LEU A 194 -8.95 6.08 -5.47
CA LEU A 194 -10.39 6.29 -5.60
C LEU A 194 -10.76 7.68 -6.13
N GLU A 195 -9.77 8.52 -6.47
CA GLU A 195 -10.01 9.77 -7.18
C GLU A 195 -10.50 9.50 -8.62
N LYS A 196 -11.24 10.45 -9.20
CA LYS A 196 -11.93 10.28 -10.50
C LYS A 196 -11.02 9.72 -11.59
N GLU A 197 -9.86 10.33 -11.80
CA GLU A 197 -8.92 9.93 -12.84
C GLU A 197 -8.43 8.48 -12.67
N GLN A 198 -8.14 8.10 -11.43
CA GLN A 198 -7.67 6.76 -11.11
C GLN A 198 -8.78 5.70 -11.27
N VAL A 199 -10.00 6.05 -10.88
CA VAL A 199 -11.17 5.18 -11.07
C VAL A 199 -11.42 4.96 -12.56
N LEU A 200 -11.42 6.02 -13.38
CA LEU A 200 -11.59 5.91 -14.83
C LEU A 200 -10.46 5.09 -15.48
N THR A 201 -9.23 5.26 -15.03
CA THR A 201 -8.10 4.46 -15.50
C THR A 201 -8.28 2.97 -15.16
N ALA A 202 -8.70 2.67 -13.92
CA ALA A 202 -8.95 1.29 -13.50
C ALA A 202 -10.09 0.64 -14.31
N LEU A 203 -11.18 1.35 -14.55
CA LEU A 203 -12.27 0.88 -15.40
C LEU A 203 -11.82 0.61 -16.83
N SER A 204 -11.00 1.49 -17.42
CA SER A 204 -10.41 1.28 -18.74
C SER A 204 -9.51 0.04 -18.80
N GLN A 205 -8.75 -0.21 -17.75
CA GLN A 205 -7.92 -1.42 -17.62
C GLN A 205 -8.79 -2.68 -17.52
N ASN A 206 -9.91 -2.63 -16.80
CA ASN A 206 -10.85 -3.74 -16.70
C ASN A 206 -11.47 -4.09 -18.07
N ILE A 207 -11.76 -3.10 -18.91
CA ILE A 207 -12.23 -3.34 -20.29
C ILE A 207 -11.18 -4.12 -21.08
N GLN A 208 -9.91 -3.71 -21.00
CA GLN A 208 -8.83 -4.40 -21.70
C GLN A 208 -8.63 -5.84 -21.19
N LEU A 209 -8.70 -6.06 -19.88
CA LEU A 209 -8.62 -7.38 -19.28
C LEU A 209 -9.83 -8.25 -19.69
N ALA A 210 -11.04 -7.71 -19.68
CA ALA A 210 -12.24 -8.41 -20.13
C ALA A 210 -12.16 -8.81 -21.62
N ALA A 211 -11.58 -7.96 -22.47
CA ALA A 211 -11.35 -8.26 -23.88
C ALA A 211 -10.33 -9.40 -24.09
N ILE A 212 -9.34 -9.51 -23.20
CA ILE A 212 -8.34 -10.61 -23.24
C ILE A 212 -8.94 -11.93 -22.75
N ILE A 213 -9.88 -11.87 -21.79
CA ILE A 213 -10.50 -13.03 -21.16
C ILE A 213 -11.67 -13.57 -21.99
N GLN A 214 -12.30 -12.75 -22.84
CA GLN A 214 -13.31 -13.26 -23.78
C GLN A 214 -12.60 -14.20 -24.76
N PRO A 215 -12.92 -15.52 -24.76
CA PRO A 215 -12.39 -16.39 -25.78
C PRO A 215 -12.92 -15.87 -27.12
N SER A 216 -12.03 -15.38 -27.97
CA SER A 216 -12.36 -15.14 -29.35
C SER A 216 -13.09 -16.39 -29.85
N SER A 217 -14.27 -16.22 -30.41
CA SER A 217 -15.01 -17.30 -31.07
C SER A 217 -14.30 -17.81 -32.33
N GLU A 218 -13.04 -17.45 -32.48
CA GLU A 218 -12.14 -17.96 -33.49
C GLU A 218 -11.50 -19.26 -33.01
N LYS A 219 -11.68 -20.27 -33.83
CA LYS A 219 -11.15 -21.64 -33.79
C LYS A 219 -9.91 -21.80 -32.91
N LYS A 220 -10.03 -22.62 -31.86
CA LYS A 220 -8.87 -23.04 -31.03
C LYS A 220 -7.70 -23.38 -31.95
N PRO A 221 -6.54 -22.78 -31.76
CA PRO A 221 -5.39 -23.08 -32.61
C PRO A 221 -5.09 -24.59 -32.55
N ASP A 222 -4.81 -25.20 -33.68
CA ASP A 222 -4.51 -26.64 -33.85
C ASP A 222 -3.48 -27.20 -32.83
N LYS A 223 -2.67 -26.33 -32.23
CA LYS A 223 -1.71 -26.68 -31.19
C LYS A 223 -2.36 -27.18 -29.89
N ILE A 224 -3.54 -26.65 -29.50
CA ILE A 224 -4.23 -27.10 -28.27
C ILE A 224 -4.92 -28.43 -28.51
N ARG A 225 -5.50 -28.66 -29.70
CA ARG A 225 -6.01 -29.96 -30.09
C ARG A 225 -4.90 -31.04 -30.07
N LYS A 226 -3.73 -30.75 -30.59
CA LYS A 226 -2.57 -31.66 -30.53
C LYS A 226 -2.12 -31.97 -29.09
N LEU A 227 -2.20 -30.99 -28.17
CA LEU A 227 -1.88 -31.19 -26.74
C LEU A 227 -2.93 -32.07 -26.04
N VAL A 228 -4.21 -31.88 -26.32
CA VAL A 228 -5.31 -32.71 -25.78
C VAL A 228 -5.23 -34.14 -26.34
N ASP A 229 -4.91 -34.29 -27.63
CA ASP A 229 -4.71 -35.61 -28.26
C ASP A 229 -3.47 -36.33 -27.71
N ILE A 230 -2.40 -35.60 -27.38
CA ILE A 230 -1.22 -36.13 -26.70
C ILE A 230 -1.58 -36.60 -25.29
N GLN A 231 -2.35 -35.85 -24.53
CA GLN A 231 -2.80 -36.29 -23.19
C GLN A 231 -3.72 -37.52 -23.25
N ALA A 232 -4.63 -37.60 -24.21
CA ALA A 232 -5.48 -38.76 -24.43
C ALA A 232 -4.68 -39.99 -24.85
N ASN A 233 -3.67 -39.83 -25.72
CA ASN A 233 -2.77 -40.92 -26.11
C ASN A 233 -1.82 -41.39 -24.97
N VAL A 234 -1.49 -40.45 -24.08
CA VAL A 234 -0.73 -40.70 -22.84
C VAL A 234 -1.53 -41.52 -21.86
N ALA A 235 -2.80 -41.18 -21.64
CA ALA A 235 -3.70 -41.95 -20.77
C ALA A 235 -3.96 -43.38 -21.30
N ALA A 236 -3.87 -43.58 -22.60
CA ALA A 236 -4.03 -44.85 -23.25
C ALA A 236 -2.78 -45.78 -23.25
N GLY A 237 -1.65 -45.34 -22.67
CA GLY A 237 -0.46 -46.16 -22.43
C GLY A 237 0.30 -46.60 -23.68
N LYS A 238 0.19 -45.88 -24.81
CA LYS A 238 0.82 -46.29 -26.07
C LYS A 238 2.09 -45.51 -26.38
N GLY A 239 3.23 -46.18 -26.33
CA GLY A 239 4.40 -45.93 -27.12
C GLY A 239 5.72 -45.56 -26.41
N ILE A 240 6.80 -46.18 -26.80
CA ILE A 240 8.20 -45.98 -26.36
C ILE A 240 8.66 -44.50 -26.50
N GLY A 241 8.10 -43.72 -27.44
CA GLY A 241 8.34 -42.31 -27.61
C GLY A 241 7.87 -41.43 -26.47
N TYR A 242 6.79 -41.85 -25.77
CA TYR A 242 6.26 -41.13 -24.65
C TYR A 242 7.15 -41.21 -23.42
N GLU A 243 7.71 -42.38 -23.13
CA GLU A 243 8.58 -42.54 -21.94
C GLU A 243 9.87 -41.69 -22.10
N ARG A 244 10.40 -41.58 -23.30
CA ARG A 244 11.52 -40.63 -23.58
C ARG A 244 11.13 -39.18 -23.43
N TRP A 245 9.94 -38.82 -23.88
CA TRP A 245 9.41 -37.45 -23.74
C TRP A 245 9.08 -37.10 -22.26
N ALA A 246 8.42 -37.99 -21.53
CA ALA A 246 8.11 -37.81 -20.12
C ALA A 246 9.36 -37.71 -19.23
N LYS A 247 10.42 -38.49 -19.53
CA LYS A 247 11.73 -38.36 -18.87
C LYS A 247 12.38 -37.03 -19.13
N LYS A 248 12.27 -36.50 -20.37
CA LYS A 248 12.86 -35.21 -20.77
C LYS A 248 12.22 -34.02 -20.04
N PHE A 249 10.97 -34.12 -19.64
CA PHE A 249 10.21 -33.05 -18.96
C PHE A 249 9.88 -33.34 -17.49
N ASN A 250 10.51 -34.34 -16.88
CA ASN A 250 10.32 -34.70 -15.46
C ASN A 250 8.85 -34.92 -15.05
N LEU A 251 8.00 -35.38 -15.95
CA LEU A 251 6.62 -35.70 -15.68
C LEU A 251 6.52 -37.07 -15.01
N LYS A 252 6.05 -37.10 -13.77
CA LYS A 252 5.71 -38.35 -13.07
C LYS A 252 4.41 -38.93 -13.63
N ARG A 253 4.33 -40.26 -13.71
CA ARG A 253 3.09 -41.01 -14.00
C ARG A 253 1.99 -40.68 -13.01
#